data_2e87a9a210edbeda7371985a0bbd3f5c
#
_entry.id   2e87a9a210edbeda7371985a0bbd3f5c
#
_cell.length_a   1.000
_cell.length_b   1.000
_cell.length_c   1.000
_cell.angle_alpha   90.00
_cell.angle_beta   90.00
_cell.angle_gamma   90.00
#
_symmetry.space_group_name_H-M   'P 1'
#
loop_
_entity.id
_entity.type
_entity.pdbx_description
1 polymer ?
#
loop_
_entity_poly.entity_id
_entity_poly.type
_entity_poly.pdbx_seq_one_letter_code
_entity_poly.pdbx_strand_id
1 'polypeptide(L)' 'MLARYYVTGWSGRFGMWIAESLEARSKAVAKERFLSKYPTLKKIKLYKLRGEA' A
#
# COMPACT_ATOMS: atom_id res chain seq x y z
N MET A 1 5.53 16.60 4.70
CA MET A 1 4.19 16.36 5.24
C MET A 1 3.73 14.97 4.89
N LEU A 2 3.12 14.28 5.84
CA LEU A 2 2.69 12.91 5.62
C LEU A 2 1.25 12.86 5.13
N ALA A 3 0.98 11.87 4.30
CA ALA A 3 -0.39 11.60 3.87
C ALA A 3 -0.67 10.13 4.11
N ARG A 4 -1.92 9.77 4.23
CA ARG A 4 -2.30 8.39 4.41
C ARG A 4 -2.66 7.79 3.07
N TYR A 5 -2.16 6.58 2.85
CA TYR A 5 -2.40 5.85 1.60
C TYR A 5 -2.98 4.49 1.90
N TYR A 6 -3.81 4.03 0.99
CA TYR A 6 -4.40 2.70 1.06
C TYR A 6 -3.78 1.90 -0.07
N VAL A 7 -3.08 0.82 0.27
CA VAL A 7 -2.36 0.03 -0.71
C VAL A 7 -2.90 -1.38 -0.70
N THR A 8 -3.15 -1.93 -1.88
CA THR A 8 -3.62 -3.30 -2.01
C THR A 8 -2.73 -4.07 -2.96
N GLY A 9 -2.69 -5.38 -2.78
CA GLY A 9 -1.92 -6.25 -3.64
C GLY A 9 -2.51 -7.66 -3.62
N TRP A 10 -2.30 -8.38 -4.71
CA TRP A 10 -2.78 -9.75 -4.82
C TRP A 10 -1.72 -10.72 -4.33
N SER A 11 -2.11 -11.60 -3.42
CA SER A 11 -1.23 -12.64 -2.92
C SER A 11 -1.59 -13.96 -3.58
N GLY A 12 -0.74 -14.41 -4.50
CA GLY A 12 -0.95 -15.72 -5.12
C GLY A 12 -0.74 -16.84 -4.14
N ARG A 13 0.08 -16.58 -3.13
CA ARG A 13 0.36 -17.59 -2.12
C ARG A 13 -0.84 -17.89 -1.25
N PHE A 14 -1.55 -16.85 -0.86
CA PHE A 14 -2.74 -17.03 -0.01
C PHE A 14 -4.05 -16.98 -0.78
N GLY A 15 -3.97 -16.66 -2.08
CA GLY A 15 -5.16 -16.58 -2.90
C GLY A 15 -6.11 -15.50 -2.47
N MET A 16 -5.61 -14.36 -2.04
CA MET A 16 -6.46 -13.30 -1.55
C MET A 16 -5.79 -11.94 -1.74
N TRP A 17 -6.59 -10.90 -1.64
CA TRP A 17 -6.09 -9.54 -1.67
C TRP A 17 -5.63 -9.15 -0.27
N ILE A 18 -4.50 -8.49 -0.22
CA ILE A 18 -3.97 -7.96 1.03
C ILE A 18 -3.98 -6.44 0.92
N ALA A 19 -4.46 -5.78 1.95
CA ALA A 19 -4.59 -4.34 1.94
C ALA A 19 -4.14 -3.76 3.27
N GLU A 20 -3.53 -2.58 3.20
CA GLU A 20 -3.13 -1.86 4.40
C GLU A 20 -3.22 -0.37 4.15
N SER A 21 -3.47 0.37 5.20
CA SER A 21 -3.35 1.82 5.13
C SER A 21 -2.09 2.20 5.88
N LEU A 22 -1.37 3.15 5.35
CA LEU A 22 -0.12 3.60 5.97
C LEU A 22 0.14 5.06 5.65
N GLU A 23 0.99 5.66 6.45
CA GLU A 23 1.39 7.04 6.23
C GLU A 23 2.74 7.08 5.52
N ALA A 24 2.87 8.00 4.60
CA ALA A 24 4.11 8.17 3.87
C ALA A 24 4.16 9.57 3.28
N ARG A 25 5.34 9.98 2.87
CA ARG A 25 5.52 11.30 2.27
C ARG A 25 5.04 11.36 0.83
N SER A 26 5.02 10.22 0.16
CA SER A 26 4.61 10.17 -1.23
C SER A 26 4.09 8.79 -1.56
N LYS A 27 3.47 8.68 -2.73
CA LYS A 27 2.99 7.39 -3.19
C LYS A 27 4.11 6.39 -3.35
N ALA A 28 5.25 6.84 -3.86
CA ALA A 28 6.38 5.95 -4.06
C ALA A 28 6.86 5.37 -2.75
N VAL A 29 6.92 6.19 -1.71
CA VAL A 29 7.35 5.73 -0.40
C VAL A 29 6.34 4.75 0.20
N ALA A 30 5.05 5.04 0.02
CA ALA A 30 4.00 4.16 0.51
C ALA A 30 4.09 2.79 -0.14
N LYS A 31 4.25 2.77 -1.45
CA LYS A 31 4.38 1.52 -2.19
C LYS A 31 5.62 0.75 -1.76
N GLU A 32 6.71 1.46 -1.60
CA GLU A 32 7.96 0.84 -1.18
C GLU A 32 7.84 0.19 0.18
N ARG A 33 7.22 0.88 1.12
CA ARG A 33 7.02 0.33 2.46
C ARG A 33 6.13 -0.89 2.44
N PHE A 34 5.07 -0.83 1.64
CA PHE A 34 4.14 -1.94 1.52
C PHE A 34 4.85 -3.17 0.93
N LEU A 35 5.61 -2.98 -0.13
CA LEU A 35 6.33 -4.07 -0.77
C LEU A 35 7.47 -4.61 0.09
N SER A 36 8.04 -3.78 0.93
CA SER A 36 9.05 -4.23 1.87
C SER A 36 8.47 -5.24 2.85
N LYS A 37 7.21 -5.03 3.21
CA LYS A 37 6.50 -5.92 4.12
C LYS A 37 5.97 -7.15 3.40
N TYR A 38 5.53 -6.98 2.15
CA TYR A 38 4.94 -8.05 1.36
C TYR A 38 5.60 -8.10 -0.02
N PRO A 39 6.82 -8.62 -0.11
CA PRO A 39 7.58 -8.54 -1.36
C PRO A 39 7.06 -9.38 -2.52
N THR A 40 6.18 -10.34 -2.24
CA THR A 40 5.70 -11.23 -3.30
C THR A 40 4.34 -10.85 -3.86
N LEU A 41 3.75 -9.78 -3.39
CA LEU A 41 2.44 -9.35 -3.89
C LEU A 41 2.54 -8.80 -5.30
N LYS A 42 1.46 -8.99 -6.05
CA LYS A 42 1.35 -8.52 -7.43
C LYS A 42 0.13 -7.62 -7.57
N LYS A 43 0.04 -6.96 -8.72
CA LYS A 43 -1.11 -6.10 -9.03
C LYS A 43 -1.33 -5.05 -7.95
N ILE A 44 -0.24 -4.39 -7.59
CA ILE A 44 -0.30 -3.38 -6.55
C ILE A 44 -1.12 -2.19 -6.99
N LYS A 45 -2.05 -1.78 -6.15
CA LYS A 45 -2.83 -0.56 -6.35
C LYS A 45 -2.68 0.31 -5.14
N LEU A 46 -2.66 1.61 -5.38
CA LEU A 46 -2.40 2.55 -4.32
C LEU A 46 -3.33 3.74 -4.45
N TYR A 47 -3.98 4.08 -3.36
CA TYR A 47 -4.94 5.18 -3.31
C TYR A 47 -4.53 6.14 -2.21
N LYS A 48 -4.58 7.43 -2.52
CA LYS A 48 -4.34 8.43 -1.50
C LYS A 48 -5.65 8.70 -0.78
N LEU A 49 -5.68 8.46 0.51
CA LEU A 49 -6.87 8.74 1.30
C LEU A 49 -6.94 10.23 1.59
N ARG A 50 -8.15 10.78 1.62
CA ARG A 50 -8.33 12.15 1.99
C ARG A 50 -7.99 12.30 3.42
N GLY A 51 -7.15 13.10 3.67
CA GLY A 51 -6.70 13.28 4.95
C GLY A 51 -7.70 13.94 5.79
N GLU A 52 -7.76 13.94 6.57
CA GLU A 52 -8.22 14.55 7.18
C GLU A 52 -7.66 15.45 7.53
N ALA A 53 -7.66 15.97 7.56
CA ALA A 53 -7.03 17.00 7.66
C ALA A 53 -6.72 17.47 8.32
#